data_b7f11c81acecb4a3ead1ad68f49be11a
#
_entry.id   b7f11c81acecb4a3ead1ad68f49be11a
#
_cell.length_a   1.000
_cell.length_b   1.000
_cell.length_c   1.000
_cell.angle_alpha   90.00
_cell.angle_beta   90.00
_cell.angle_gamma   90.00
#
_symmetry.space_group_name_H-M   'P 1'
#
loop_
_entity.id
_entity.type
_entity.pdbx_description
1 polymer ?
#
loop_
_entity_poly.entity_id
_entity_poly.type
_entity_poly.pdbx_seq_one_letter_code
_entity_poly.pdbx_strand_id
1 'polypeptide(L)'
;MIKEVLQQLEPLDAQIDALSGADDGEMPDLTAHAAELAELAAQEDALLQRCTALTPEDRVFLARRPDRPHIDEIIDNLFTDFFEQCGDRQCKEDAAILCGIARFHGMPVTVLGHRKGGSLEENLRCNFGMPGPEGYRKALRVMKQAEKFNRPIITFIDLSLIHISEPTRRSYI
;
A
#
# COMPACT_ATOMS: atom_id res chain seq x y z
N MET A 1 -11.48 15.73 12.13
CA MET A 1 -10.46 15.33 13.13
C MET A 1 -9.17 14.90 12.43
N ILE A 2 -9.14 13.84 11.60
CA ILE A 2 -7.90 13.35 10.98
C ILE A 2 -7.21 14.38 10.08
N LYS A 3 -7.97 15.19 9.35
CA LYS A 3 -7.39 16.24 8.47
C LYS A 3 -6.60 17.29 9.26
N GLU A 4 -7.07 17.66 10.44
CA GLU A 4 -6.40 18.62 11.32
C GLU A 4 -5.11 18.02 11.90
N VAL A 5 -5.16 16.74 12.26
CA VAL A 5 -3.96 16.02 12.74
C VAL A 5 -2.92 15.93 11.63
N LEU A 6 -3.31 15.57 10.41
CA LEU A 6 -2.39 15.49 9.26
C LEU A 6 -1.75 16.84 8.93
N GLN A 7 -2.52 17.95 8.99
CA GLN A 7 -1.97 19.29 8.80
C GLN A 7 -0.95 19.70 9.88
N GLN A 8 -1.03 19.08 11.07
CA GLN A 8 -0.06 19.30 12.13
C GLN A 8 1.14 18.35 12.04
N LEU A 9 0.95 17.16 11.43
CA LEU A 9 2.04 16.20 11.20
C LEU A 9 2.98 16.62 10.07
N GLU A 10 2.46 17.08 8.93
CA GLU A 10 3.28 17.47 7.77
C GLU A 10 4.49 18.38 8.12
N PRO A 11 4.35 19.46 8.93
CA PRO A 11 5.50 20.28 9.29
C PRO A 11 6.44 19.60 10.29
N LEU A 12 5.97 18.65 11.11
CA LEU A 12 6.81 17.88 12.03
C LEU A 12 7.65 16.86 11.27
N ASP A 13 7.02 16.13 10.33
CA ASP A 13 7.71 15.18 9.45
C ASP A 13 8.83 15.88 8.66
N ALA A 14 8.53 17.06 8.07
CA ALA A 14 9.50 17.85 7.35
C ALA A 14 10.68 18.32 8.23
N GLN A 15 10.44 18.61 9.52
CA GLN A 15 11.52 18.97 10.46
C GLN A 15 12.35 17.75 10.86
N ILE A 16 11.72 16.60 11.07
CA ILE A 16 12.40 15.34 11.38
C ILE A 16 13.30 14.94 10.19
N ASP A 17 12.78 15.01 8.97
CA ASP A 17 13.51 14.68 7.75
C ASP A 17 14.72 15.63 7.55
N ALA A 18 14.53 16.93 7.77
CA ALA A 18 15.61 17.92 7.67
C ALA A 18 16.73 17.69 8.71
N LEU A 19 16.37 17.29 9.94
CA LEU A 19 17.35 17.01 11.00
C LEU A 19 18.00 15.64 10.86
N SER A 20 17.30 14.67 10.24
CA SER A 20 17.83 13.33 9.99
C SER A 20 18.77 13.26 8.78
N GLY A 21 18.88 14.33 7.97
CA GLY A 21 19.78 14.38 6.82
C GLY A 21 19.42 13.44 5.68
N ALA A 22 18.15 13.09 5.55
CA ALA A 22 17.67 12.11 4.56
C ALA A 22 17.94 12.53 3.09
N ASP A 23 18.28 13.80 2.85
CA ASP A 23 18.33 14.38 1.50
C ASP A 23 19.76 14.48 0.90
N ASP A 24 20.85 14.38 1.68
CA ASP A 24 22.19 14.75 1.21
C ASP A 24 23.22 13.59 1.08
N GLY A 25 22.85 12.35 1.35
CA GLY A 25 23.75 11.18 1.15
C GLY A 25 25.01 11.14 2.06
N GLU A 26 25.22 12.10 2.93
CA GLU A 26 26.20 12.06 4.02
C GLU A 26 25.55 11.48 5.28
N MET A 27 26.29 10.64 6.01
CA MET A 27 25.79 10.12 7.30
C MET A 27 25.64 11.28 8.30
N PRO A 28 24.39 11.61 8.70
CA PRO A 28 24.15 12.73 9.61
C PRO A 28 24.74 12.43 10.99
N ASP A 29 25.24 13.46 11.66
CA ASP A 29 25.62 13.37 13.07
C ASP A 29 24.35 13.35 13.95
N LEU A 30 23.70 12.19 13.99
CA LEU A 30 22.47 11.96 14.77
C LEU A 30 22.63 12.26 16.27
N THR A 31 23.88 12.36 16.76
CA THR A 31 24.14 12.65 18.18
C THR A 31 23.99 14.14 18.51
N ALA A 32 24.21 15.00 17.53
CA ALA A 32 24.11 16.48 17.73
C ALA A 32 22.62 16.91 17.89
N HIS A 33 21.70 16.24 17.24
CA HIS A 33 20.27 16.59 17.25
C HIS A 33 19.39 15.57 17.98
N ALA A 34 19.99 14.61 18.71
CA ALA A 34 19.24 13.51 19.33
C ALA A 34 18.14 13.97 20.31
N ALA A 35 18.38 15.05 21.05
CA ALA A 35 17.39 15.58 21.98
C ALA A 35 16.21 16.24 21.27
N GLU A 36 16.48 16.98 20.20
CA GLU A 36 15.49 17.68 19.39
C GLU A 36 14.63 16.68 18.59
N LEU A 37 15.28 15.67 17.99
CA LEU A 37 14.59 14.56 17.32
C LEU A 37 13.68 13.78 18.28
N ALA A 38 14.13 13.53 19.50
CA ALA A 38 13.32 12.84 20.51
C ALA A 38 12.09 13.67 20.93
N GLU A 39 12.22 15.00 21.01
CA GLU A 39 11.09 15.88 21.32
C GLU A 39 10.08 15.93 20.16
N LEU A 40 10.54 16.04 18.92
CA LEU A 40 9.67 16.02 17.74
C LEU A 40 8.94 14.67 17.60
N ALA A 41 9.65 13.56 17.78
CA ALA A 41 9.05 12.22 17.78
C ALA A 41 7.99 12.05 18.87
N ALA A 42 8.20 12.62 20.07
CA ALA A 42 7.21 12.59 21.14
C ALA A 42 5.96 13.43 20.79
N GLN A 43 6.12 14.54 20.07
CA GLN A 43 5.01 15.35 19.59
C GLN A 43 4.22 14.61 18.51
N GLU A 44 4.90 13.95 17.58
CA GLU A 44 4.29 13.10 16.57
C GLU A 44 3.47 11.97 17.21
N ASP A 45 4.06 11.23 18.14
CA ASP A 45 3.37 10.16 18.87
C ASP A 45 2.12 10.67 19.61
N ALA A 46 2.18 11.85 20.23
CA ALA A 46 1.02 12.46 20.91
C ALA A 46 -0.11 12.82 19.93
N LEU A 47 0.22 13.26 18.71
CA LEU A 47 -0.76 13.50 17.65
C LEU A 47 -1.36 12.20 17.13
N LEU A 48 -0.54 11.17 16.91
CA LEU A 48 -0.97 9.85 16.44
C LEU A 48 -1.88 9.16 17.47
N GLN A 49 -1.62 9.31 18.77
CA GLN A 49 -2.48 8.78 19.82
C GLN A 49 -3.90 9.37 19.80
N ARG A 50 -4.07 10.59 19.29
CA ARG A 50 -5.40 11.17 19.09
C ARG A 50 -6.19 10.48 17.98
N CYS A 51 -5.52 9.73 17.10
CA CYS A 51 -6.12 9.02 15.96
C CYS A 51 -6.60 7.60 16.31
N THR A 52 -6.57 7.17 17.57
CA THR A 52 -6.95 5.81 17.99
C THR A 52 -8.42 5.46 17.74
N ALA A 53 -9.30 6.46 17.63
CA ALA A 53 -10.73 6.29 17.41
C ALA A 53 -11.17 7.01 16.12
N LEU A 54 -10.82 6.44 14.96
CA LEU A 54 -11.20 6.99 13.66
C LEU A 54 -12.70 6.81 13.39
N THR A 55 -13.36 7.90 12.99
CA THR A 55 -14.73 7.84 12.47
C THR A 55 -14.78 7.14 11.11
N PRO A 56 -15.96 6.65 10.66
CA PRO A 56 -16.09 6.10 9.31
C PRO A 56 -15.64 7.07 8.21
N GLU A 57 -15.94 8.36 8.35
CA GLU A 57 -15.50 9.40 7.40
C GLU A 57 -13.98 9.56 7.38
N ASP A 58 -13.31 9.52 8.54
CA ASP A 58 -11.86 9.60 8.63
C ASP A 58 -11.21 8.40 7.93
N ARG A 59 -11.76 7.19 8.11
CA ARG A 59 -11.29 5.97 7.42
C ARG A 59 -11.44 6.05 5.91
N VAL A 60 -12.57 6.60 5.45
CA VAL A 60 -12.82 6.86 4.02
C VAL A 60 -11.79 7.83 3.46
N PHE A 61 -11.55 8.91 4.19
CA PHE A 61 -10.59 9.92 3.79
C PHE A 61 -9.18 9.34 3.66
N LEU A 62 -8.71 8.61 4.67
CA LEU A 62 -7.40 7.93 4.64
C LEU A 62 -7.30 6.92 3.50
N ALA A 63 -8.34 6.10 3.28
CA ALA A 63 -8.34 5.10 2.22
C ALA A 63 -8.26 5.68 0.80
N ARG A 64 -8.57 6.96 0.64
CA ARG A 64 -8.56 7.67 -0.65
C ARG A 64 -7.38 8.62 -0.84
N ARG A 65 -6.50 8.73 0.12
CA ARG A 65 -5.30 9.57 -0.03
C ARG A 65 -4.41 9.03 -1.16
N PRO A 66 -3.92 9.90 -2.05
CA PRO A 66 -3.03 9.49 -3.14
C PRO A 66 -1.59 9.19 -2.67
N ASP A 67 -1.20 9.73 -1.53
CA ASP A 67 0.12 9.62 -0.91
C ASP A 67 0.29 8.38 -0.01
N ARG A 68 -0.68 7.46 -0.02
CA ARG A 68 -0.56 6.18 0.67
C ARG A 68 0.43 5.27 -0.05
N PRO A 69 1.15 4.42 0.70
CA PRO A 69 1.99 3.41 0.09
C PRO A 69 1.20 2.54 -0.88
N HIS A 70 1.69 2.41 -2.10
CA HIS A 70 1.13 1.55 -3.13
C HIS A 70 1.74 0.15 -3.05
N ILE A 71 1.08 -0.83 -3.69
CA ILE A 71 1.55 -2.22 -3.66
C ILE A 71 2.96 -2.37 -4.24
N ASP A 72 3.32 -1.56 -5.22
CA ASP A 72 4.64 -1.58 -5.84
C ASP A 72 5.72 -1.21 -4.80
N GLU A 73 5.52 -0.14 -4.03
CA GLU A 73 6.41 0.26 -2.93
C GLU A 73 6.49 -0.78 -1.80
N ILE A 74 5.34 -1.39 -1.46
CA ILE A 74 5.29 -2.46 -0.47
C ILE A 74 6.12 -3.66 -0.94
N ILE A 75 6.06 -4.00 -2.23
CA ILE A 75 6.82 -5.10 -2.80
C ILE A 75 8.31 -4.79 -2.76
N ASP A 76 8.71 -3.60 -3.19
CA ASP A 76 10.12 -3.20 -3.24
C ASP A 76 10.77 -3.17 -1.84
N ASN A 77 10.01 -2.83 -0.80
CA ASN A 77 10.50 -2.76 0.57
C ASN A 77 10.46 -4.09 1.34
N LEU A 78 9.50 -4.96 1.06
CA LEU A 78 9.31 -6.20 1.85
C LEU A 78 9.85 -7.45 1.18
N PHE A 79 10.01 -7.45 -0.14
CA PHE A 79 10.34 -8.65 -0.90
C PHE A 79 11.62 -8.45 -1.71
N THR A 80 12.30 -9.58 -1.97
CA THR A 80 13.42 -9.63 -2.90
C THR A 80 13.09 -10.54 -4.08
N ASP A 81 13.80 -10.36 -5.21
CA ASP A 81 13.66 -11.19 -6.42
C ASP A 81 12.21 -11.26 -6.94
N PHE A 82 11.49 -10.11 -6.90
CA PHE A 82 10.12 -10.08 -7.38
C PHE A 82 10.05 -10.27 -8.90
N PHE A 83 9.25 -11.24 -9.33
CA PHE A 83 8.98 -11.55 -10.74
C PHE A 83 7.48 -11.46 -11.00
N GLU A 84 7.05 -10.40 -11.70
CA GLU A 84 5.65 -10.19 -12.05
C GLU A 84 5.17 -11.23 -13.06
N GLN A 85 3.98 -11.78 -12.80
CA GLN A 85 3.29 -12.72 -13.69
C GLN A 85 2.09 -12.05 -14.34
N CYS A 86 2.22 -11.71 -15.61
CA CYS A 86 1.21 -11.04 -16.41
C CYS A 86 0.23 -12.00 -17.08
N GLY A 87 -0.93 -11.47 -17.46
CA GLY A 87 -1.94 -12.11 -18.31
C GLY A 87 -2.76 -13.21 -17.66
N ASP A 88 -4.01 -13.30 -18.07
CA ASP A 88 -4.93 -14.39 -17.67
C ASP A 88 -4.74 -15.67 -18.49
N ARG A 89 -3.89 -15.62 -19.53
CA ARG A 89 -3.63 -16.66 -20.52
C ARG A 89 -4.85 -17.10 -21.34
N GLN A 90 -5.85 -16.24 -21.40
CA GLN A 90 -7.07 -16.49 -22.20
C GLN A 90 -7.37 -15.30 -23.11
N CYS A 91 -7.38 -14.09 -22.58
CA CYS A 91 -7.85 -12.91 -23.28
C CYS A 91 -6.83 -11.77 -23.25
N LYS A 92 -6.50 -11.22 -22.08
CA LYS A 92 -5.63 -10.05 -21.95
C LYS A 92 -5.01 -9.91 -20.56
N GLU A 93 -4.22 -8.86 -20.40
CA GLU A 93 -3.71 -8.38 -19.12
C GLU A 93 -4.72 -7.48 -18.43
N ASP A 94 -4.72 -7.53 -17.09
CA ASP A 94 -5.39 -6.57 -16.24
C ASP A 94 -4.39 -6.00 -15.22
N ALA A 95 -4.05 -4.73 -15.40
CA ALA A 95 -3.08 -4.05 -14.57
C ALA A 95 -3.61 -3.73 -13.15
N ALA A 96 -4.92 -3.81 -12.91
CA ALA A 96 -5.53 -3.56 -11.61
C ALA A 96 -5.21 -4.64 -10.55
N ILE A 97 -4.75 -5.82 -10.99
CA ILE A 97 -4.25 -6.87 -10.10
C ILE A 97 -2.77 -7.11 -10.41
N LEU A 98 -1.92 -6.87 -9.45
CA LEU A 98 -0.53 -7.28 -9.49
C LEU A 98 -0.41 -8.70 -8.94
N CYS A 99 0.28 -9.57 -9.67
CA CYS A 99 0.58 -10.93 -9.25
C CYS A 99 2.04 -11.27 -9.54
N GLY A 100 2.70 -11.94 -8.62
CA GLY A 100 4.09 -12.34 -8.86
C GLY A 100 4.59 -13.40 -7.89
N ILE A 101 5.83 -13.79 -8.13
CA ILE A 101 6.62 -14.63 -7.25
C ILE A 101 7.73 -13.78 -6.67
N ALA A 102 8.01 -13.94 -5.39
CA ALA A 102 9.05 -13.19 -4.69
C ALA A 102 9.71 -14.04 -3.62
N ARG A 103 10.70 -13.47 -2.95
CA ARG A 103 11.25 -14.03 -1.72
C ARG A 103 10.89 -13.12 -0.54
N PHE A 104 10.38 -13.71 0.52
CA PHE A 104 10.14 -13.06 1.80
C PHE A 104 11.03 -13.71 2.84
N HIS A 105 12.00 -12.99 3.38
CA HIS A 105 13.04 -13.53 4.26
C HIS A 105 13.70 -14.83 3.72
N GLY A 106 14.01 -14.85 2.42
CA GLY A 106 14.62 -15.99 1.75
C GLY A 106 13.65 -17.10 1.33
N MET A 107 12.40 -17.09 1.81
CA MET A 107 11.38 -18.08 1.47
C MET A 107 10.64 -17.68 0.19
N PRO A 108 10.48 -18.59 -0.79
CA PRO A 108 9.71 -18.30 -1.99
C PRO A 108 8.21 -18.17 -1.67
N VAL A 109 7.62 -17.07 -2.06
CA VAL A 109 6.20 -16.76 -1.83
C VAL A 109 5.54 -16.33 -3.14
N THR A 110 4.22 -16.40 -3.16
CA THR A 110 3.39 -15.81 -4.21
C THR A 110 2.71 -14.58 -3.66
N VAL A 111 2.84 -13.45 -4.35
CA VAL A 111 2.28 -12.17 -3.93
C VAL A 111 1.17 -11.77 -4.89
N LEU A 112 0.04 -11.35 -4.34
CA LEU A 112 -1.09 -10.83 -5.10
C LEU A 112 -1.63 -9.57 -4.43
N GLY A 113 -2.06 -8.59 -5.22
CA GLY A 113 -2.74 -7.44 -4.63
C GLY A 113 -3.34 -6.50 -5.65
N HIS A 114 -4.17 -5.60 -5.14
CA HIS A 114 -4.75 -4.54 -5.94
C HIS A 114 -3.70 -3.47 -6.22
N ARG A 115 -3.58 -3.09 -7.50
CA ARG A 115 -2.70 -1.99 -7.92
C ARG A 115 -3.54 -0.75 -8.17
N LYS A 116 -3.22 0.31 -7.47
CA LYS A 116 -3.67 1.67 -7.76
C LYS A 116 -2.46 2.50 -8.19
N GLY A 117 -2.64 3.42 -9.11
CA GLY A 117 -1.56 4.29 -9.55
C GLY A 117 -1.38 5.50 -8.65
N GLY A 118 -0.16 6.03 -8.56
CA GLY A 118 0.14 7.31 -7.92
C GLY A 118 -0.21 8.51 -8.83
N SER A 119 -0.22 8.31 -10.14
CA SER A 119 -0.58 9.32 -11.13
C SER A 119 -1.95 9.06 -11.78
N LEU A 120 -2.52 10.08 -12.44
CA LEU A 120 -3.77 9.91 -13.18
C LEU A 120 -3.64 8.89 -14.31
N GLU A 121 -2.52 8.90 -15.02
CA GLU A 121 -2.25 7.97 -16.12
C GLU A 121 -2.18 6.52 -15.64
N GLU A 122 -1.47 6.27 -14.55
CA GLU A 122 -1.40 4.96 -13.92
C GLU A 122 -2.75 4.50 -13.39
N ASN A 123 -3.53 5.39 -12.79
CA ASN A 123 -4.86 5.09 -12.32
C ASN A 123 -5.80 4.70 -13.46
N LEU A 124 -5.72 5.37 -14.61
CA LEU A 124 -6.45 4.99 -15.82
C LEU A 124 -6.01 3.60 -16.32
N ARG A 125 -4.70 3.32 -16.35
CA ARG A 125 -4.15 2.02 -16.73
C ARG A 125 -4.62 0.90 -15.82
N CYS A 126 -4.67 1.15 -14.51
CA CYS A 126 -5.13 0.20 -13.49
C CYS A 126 -6.64 0.24 -13.25
N ASN A 127 -7.41 0.92 -14.12
CA ASN A 127 -8.85 1.09 -13.98
C ASN A 127 -9.25 1.51 -12.55
N PHE A 128 -8.50 2.46 -11.95
CA PHE A 128 -8.69 2.95 -10.58
C PHE A 128 -8.68 1.84 -9.51
N GLY A 129 -7.90 0.78 -9.72
CA GLY A 129 -7.86 -0.38 -8.85
C GLY A 129 -9.12 -1.25 -8.88
N MET A 130 -9.92 -1.14 -9.94
CA MET A 130 -11.12 -1.96 -10.16
C MET A 130 -10.81 -3.07 -11.16
N PRO A 131 -10.51 -4.30 -10.71
CA PRO A 131 -10.17 -5.39 -11.60
C PRO A 131 -11.37 -5.88 -12.41
N GLY A 132 -11.10 -6.16 -13.68
CA GLY A 132 -12.02 -6.86 -14.56
C GLY A 132 -11.97 -8.39 -14.38
N PRO A 133 -12.77 -9.14 -15.14
CA PRO A 133 -12.76 -10.61 -15.10
C PRO A 133 -11.40 -11.22 -15.37
N GLU A 134 -10.58 -10.56 -16.18
CA GLU A 134 -9.22 -10.95 -16.53
C GLU A 134 -8.28 -10.94 -15.31
N GLY A 135 -8.41 -9.92 -14.46
CA GLY A 135 -7.64 -9.79 -13.22
C GLY A 135 -7.94 -10.93 -12.25
N TYR A 136 -9.21 -11.27 -12.08
CA TYR A 136 -9.61 -12.40 -11.24
C TYR A 136 -9.13 -13.74 -11.79
N ARG A 137 -9.19 -13.95 -13.13
CA ARG A 137 -8.65 -15.16 -13.75
C ARG A 137 -7.14 -15.26 -13.60
N LYS A 138 -6.43 -14.14 -13.76
CA LYS A 138 -4.97 -14.04 -13.49
C LYS A 138 -4.65 -14.43 -12.05
N ALA A 139 -5.34 -13.83 -11.08
CA ALA A 139 -5.17 -14.14 -9.67
C ALA A 139 -5.41 -15.63 -9.37
N LEU A 140 -6.51 -16.19 -9.84
CA LEU A 140 -6.83 -17.61 -9.66
C LEU A 140 -5.76 -18.54 -10.28
N ARG A 141 -5.26 -18.18 -11.47
CA ARG A 141 -4.17 -18.94 -12.13
C ARG A 141 -2.92 -18.97 -11.27
N VAL A 142 -2.53 -17.81 -10.72
CA VAL A 142 -1.33 -17.67 -9.92
C VAL A 142 -1.49 -18.37 -8.55
N MET A 143 -2.68 -18.33 -7.96
CA MET A 143 -2.99 -19.09 -6.74
C MET A 143 -2.89 -20.60 -6.95
N LYS A 144 -3.45 -21.14 -8.06
CA LYS A 144 -3.32 -22.57 -8.41
C LYS A 144 -1.87 -22.97 -8.66
N GLN A 145 -1.07 -22.07 -9.23
CA GLN A 145 0.36 -22.30 -9.39
C GLN A 145 1.08 -22.33 -8.03
N ALA A 146 0.71 -21.44 -7.11
CA ALA A 146 1.26 -21.43 -5.75
C ALA A 146 0.96 -22.75 -5.01
N GLU A 147 -0.28 -23.22 -5.08
CA GLU A 147 -0.71 -24.51 -4.53
C GLU A 147 0.13 -25.67 -5.10
N LYS A 148 0.27 -25.74 -6.41
CA LYS A 148 1.05 -26.79 -7.08
C LYS A 148 2.51 -26.87 -6.60
N PHE A 149 3.11 -25.72 -6.28
CA PHE A 149 4.51 -25.63 -5.85
C PHE A 149 4.66 -25.44 -4.32
N ASN A 150 3.58 -25.59 -3.54
CA ASN A 150 3.55 -25.42 -2.09
C ASN A 150 4.15 -24.07 -1.65
N ARG A 151 3.89 -23.00 -2.38
CA ARG A 151 4.33 -21.64 -2.02
C ARG A 151 3.24 -20.95 -1.19
N PRO A 152 3.59 -20.33 -0.06
CA PRO A 152 2.68 -19.44 0.66
C PRO A 152 2.19 -18.30 -0.22
N ILE A 153 0.94 -17.89 0.00
CA ILE A 153 0.32 -16.79 -0.73
C ILE A 153 0.16 -15.61 0.23
N ILE A 154 0.68 -14.46 -0.16
CA ILE A 154 0.51 -13.18 0.54
C ILE A 154 -0.38 -12.29 -0.32
N THR A 155 -1.47 -11.78 0.26
CA THR A 155 -2.44 -10.95 -0.45
C THR A 155 -2.54 -9.57 0.15
N PHE A 156 -2.47 -8.54 -0.70
CA PHE A 156 -2.69 -7.15 -0.34
C PHE A 156 -4.04 -6.68 -0.91
N ILE A 157 -4.99 -6.41 -0.01
CA ILE A 157 -6.36 -6.05 -0.40
C ILE A 157 -6.56 -4.55 -0.14
N ASP A 158 -6.63 -3.76 -1.22
CA ASP A 158 -6.95 -2.35 -1.18
C ASP A 158 -8.20 -2.08 -2.01
N LEU A 159 -9.36 -2.27 -1.38
CA LEU A 159 -10.67 -2.10 -2.00
C LEU A 159 -11.22 -0.69 -1.77
N SER A 160 -11.89 -0.14 -2.79
CA SER A 160 -12.60 1.12 -2.64
C SER A 160 -13.90 0.94 -1.84
N LEU A 161 -14.36 2.03 -1.22
CA LEU A 161 -15.55 2.07 -0.36
C LEU A 161 -16.87 1.64 -0.99
N ILE A 162 -16.98 1.64 -2.30
CA ILE A 162 -18.16 1.17 -3.00
C ILE A 162 -18.52 -0.28 -2.61
N HIS A 163 -17.50 -1.09 -2.32
CA HIS A 163 -17.69 -2.46 -1.85
C HIS A 163 -18.02 -2.56 -0.35
N ILE A 164 -17.76 -1.51 0.42
CA ILE A 164 -18.01 -1.44 1.86
C ILE A 164 -19.36 -0.79 2.15
N SER A 165 -19.77 0.20 1.35
CA SER A 165 -20.99 0.99 1.57
C SER A 165 -22.27 0.36 1.01
N GLU A 166 -22.19 -0.66 0.16
CA GLU A 166 -23.36 -1.33 -0.41
C GLU A 166 -23.36 -2.86 -0.21
N PRO A 167 -23.33 -3.38 1.02
CA PRO A 167 -23.43 -4.83 1.25
C PRO A 167 -24.83 -5.39 0.87
N THR A 168 -25.83 -4.53 0.77
CA THR A 168 -27.22 -4.92 0.49
C THR A 168 -27.54 -5.18 -0.98
N ARG A 169 -26.70 -4.69 -1.91
CA ARG A 169 -26.95 -4.88 -3.35
C ARG A 169 -26.69 -6.31 -3.85
N ARG A 170 -26.02 -7.14 -3.05
CA ARG A 170 -25.76 -8.56 -3.36
C ARG A 170 -26.86 -9.53 -2.94
N SER A 171 -27.93 -9.06 -2.30
CA SER A 171 -29.02 -9.93 -1.83
C SER A 171 -30.07 -10.22 -2.89
N TYR A 172 -29.90 -9.76 -4.13
CA TYR A 172 -30.89 -9.92 -5.21
C TYR A 172 -30.28 -10.47 -6.50
N ILE A 173 -29.49 -11.52 -6.39
CA ILE A 173 -29.19 -12.41 -7.52
C ILE A 173 -29.38 -13.85 -7.05
#